data_1d48f2aad12fcb48471b6635609ac4f8
#
_entry.id   1d48f2aad12fcb48471b6635609ac4f8
#
_cell.length_a   1.000
_cell.length_b   1.000
_cell.length_c   1.000
_cell.angle_alpha   90.00
_cell.angle_beta   90.00
_cell.angle_gamma   90.00
#
_symmetry.space_group_name_H-M   'P 1'
#
loop_
_entity.id
_entity.type
_entity.pdbx_description
1 polymer ?
#
loop_
_entity_poly.entity_id
_entity_poly.type
_entity_poly.pdbx_seq_one_letter_code
_entity_poly.pdbx_strand_id
1 'polypeptide(L)'
;MKHQKAGIAPHDANGPVNILAGAHTMMAIPNFYRLEMISTWMEAYNSCISSPLDIRDGFLHLSDRPGLGVDLNLDFIKANQDPDWR
;
A
#
# COMPACT_ATOMS: atom_id res chain seq x y z
N MET A 1 22.00 -11.61 17.50
CA MET A 1 21.76 -10.43 18.31
C MET A 1 20.36 -10.45 18.86
N LYS A 2 20.28 -10.41 20.14
CA LYS A 2 18.98 -10.52 20.82
C LYS A 2 18.13 -9.27 20.70
N HIS A 3 18.74 -8.16 20.47
CA HIS A 3 18.03 -6.90 20.33
C HIS A 3 17.24 -6.81 19.02
N GLN A 4 17.30 -7.80 18.15
CA GLN A 4 16.53 -7.82 16.91
C GLN A 4 15.08 -8.23 17.10
N LYS A 5 14.59 -8.14 18.31
CA LYS A 5 13.22 -8.56 18.59
C LYS A 5 12.17 -7.48 18.35
N ALA A 6 12.60 -6.26 18.11
CA ALA A 6 11.68 -5.21 17.79
C ALA A 6 10.98 -5.49 16.45
N GLY A 7 9.66 -5.39 16.43
CA GLY A 7 8.90 -5.52 15.20
C GLY A 7 8.86 -4.21 14.43
N ILE A 8 8.72 -4.30 13.12
CA ILE A 8 8.60 -3.12 12.26
C ILE A 8 7.15 -2.96 11.82
N ALA A 9 6.62 -1.77 12.04
CA ALA A 9 5.27 -1.38 11.60
C ALA A 9 5.39 -0.10 10.79
N PRO A 10 5.48 -0.20 9.46
CA PRO A 10 5.65 0.98 8.62
C PRO A 10 4.52 1.98 8.78
N HIS A 11 4.86 3.24 8.84
CA HIS A 11 3.89 4.32 8.81
C HIS A 11 3.34 4.47 7.39
N ASP A 12 2.02 4.48 7.25
CA ASP A 12 1.40 4.56 5.94
C ASP A 12 0.07 5.29 6.02
N ALA A 13 0.11 6.55 5.67
CA ALA A 13 -1.08 7.40 5.61
C ALA A 13 -1.14 8.17 4.29
N ASN A 14 -0.45 7.68 3.26
CA ASN A 14 -0.33 8.41 1.99
C ASN A 14 -1.24 7.88 0.89
N GLY A 15 -1.16 6.60 0.59
CA GLY A 15 -1.96 6.07 -0.51
C GLY A 15 -1.58 4.65 -0.91
N PRO A 16 -2.22 4.12 -1.97
CA PRO A 16 -2.06 2.70 -2.31
C PRO A 16 -0.67 2.33 -2.81
N VAL A 17 0.03 3.25 -3.47
CA VAL A 17 1.40 2.97 -3.93
C VAL A 17 2.31 2.76 -2.73
N ASN A 18 2.19 3.62 -1.72
CA ASN A 18 2.98 3.48 -0.49
C ASN A 18 2.63 2.21 0.26
N ILE A 19 1.34 1.89 0.35
CA ILE A 19 0.89 0.65 1.00
C ILE A 19 1.50 -0.57 0.32
N LEU A 20 1.42 -0.64 -1.00
CA LEU A 20 1.95 -1.79 -1.74
C LEU A 20 3.47 -1.88 -1.67
N ALA A 21 4.16 -0.76 -1.78
CA ALA A 21 5.62 -0.73 -1.65
C ALA A 21 6.05 -1.20 -0.26
N GLY A 22 5.39 -0.70 0.77
CA GLY A 22 5.66 -1.12 2.15
C GLY A 22 5.35 -2.58 2.36
N ALA A 23 4.25 -3.07 1.83
CA ALA A 23 3.86 -4.47 1.97
C ALA A 23 4.88 -5.41 1.32
N HIS A 24 5.34 -5.10 0.11
CA HIS A 24 6.37 -5.92 -0.55
C HIS A 24 7.67 -5.91 0.23
N THR A 25 8.06 -4.76 0.77
CA THR A 25 9.26 -4.67 1.61
C THR A 25 9.13 -5.52 2.86
N MET A 26 7.97 -5.45 3.52
CA MET A 26 7.72 -6.20 4.74
C MET A 26 7.70 -7.71 4.52
N MET A 27 7.28 -8.16 3.35
CA MET A 27 7.33 -9.58 3.01
C MET A 27 8.75 -10.12 2.93
N ALA A 28 9.74 -9.26 2.77
CA ALA A 28 11.13 -9.66 2.60
C ALA A 28 11.93 -9.63 3.91
N ILE A 29 11.35 -9.19 5.01
CA ILE A 29 12.07 -9.05 6.28
C ILE A 29 11.47 -9.97 7.35
N PRO A 30 12.30 -10.44 8.30
CA PRO A 30 11.83 -11.40 9.32
C PRO A 30 11.12 -10.76 10.51
N ASN A 31 11.25 -9.46 10.70
CA ASN A 31 10.73 -8.79 11.89
C ASN A 31 9.57 -7.85 11.59
N PHE A 32 8.84 -8.12 10.53
CA PHE A 32 7.59 -7.42 10.25
C PHE A 32 6.57 -7.69 11.35
N TYR A 33 5.88 -6.64 11.79
CA TYR A 33 4.82 -6.75 12.77
C TYR A 33 3.46 -6.44 12.15
N ARG A 34 3.23 -5.21 11.76
CA ARG A 34 1.96 -4.77 11.17
C ARG A 34 2.19 -3.66 10.16
N LEU A 35 1.31 -3.60 9.17
CA LEU A 35 1.29 -2.51 8.20
C LEU A 35 0.17 -1.54 8.60
N GLU A 36 0.52 -0.28 8.79
CA GLU A 36 -0.47 0.75 9.06
C GLU A 36 -1.19 1.16 7.78
N MET A 37 -2.47 1.47 7.93
CA MET A 37 -3.21 2.05 6.81
C MET A 37 -4.50 2.71 7.33
N ILE A 38 -5.02 3.67 6.56
CA ILE A 38 -6.22 4.40 6.94
C ILE A 38 -7.40 3.82 6.17
N SER A 39 -8.21 3.02 6.85
CA SER A 39 -9.29 2.28 6.20
C SER A 39 -10.42 3.17 5.70
N THR A 40 -10.62 4.34 6.30
CA THR A 40 -11.68 5.25 5.85
C THR A 40 -11.44 5.82 4.46
N TRP A 41 -10.20 5.76 3.97
CA TRP A 41 -9.84 6.26 2.64
C TRP A 41 -9.72 5.16 1.59
N MET A 42 -10.17 3.96 1.92
CA MET A 42 -9.96 2.78 1.06
C MET A 42 -10.60 2.94 -0.32
N GLU A 43 -11.77 3.55 -0.39
CA GLU A 43 -12.43 3.77 -1.67
C GLU A 43 -11.59 4.66 -2.58
N ALA A 44 -11.06 5.75 -2.06
CA ALA A 44 -10.20 6.64 -2.82
C ALA A 44 -8.89 5.94 -3.21
N TYR A 45 -8.33 5.16 -2.32
CA TYR A 45 -7.11 4.39 -2.61
C TYR A 45 -7.33 3.44 -3.78
N ASN A 46 -8.41 2.67 -3.75
CA ASN A 46 -8.70 1.69 -4.79
C ASN A 46 -9.03 2.36 -6.13
N SER A 47 -9.52 3.59 -6.10
CA SER A 47 -9.80 4.33 -7.33
C SER A 47 -8.54 4.77 -8.06
N CYS A 48 -7.41 4.86 -7.37
CA CYS A 48 -6.14 5.29 -7.95
C CYS A 48 -5.39 4.18 -8.69
N ILE A 49 -5.80 2.93 -8.54
CA ILE A 49 -5.07 1.78 -9.06
C ILE A 49 -5.98 0.88 -9.90
N SER A 50 -5.37 0.04 -10.72
CA SER A 50 -6.08 -0.80 -11.69
C SER A 50 -6.89 -1.93 -11.06
N SER A 51 -6.48 -2.38 -9.87
CA SER A 51 -7.17 -3.43 -9.11
C SER A 51 -7.22 -3.04 -7.65
N PRO A 52 -8.33 -3.27 -6.96
CA PRO A 52 -8.43 -2.90 -5.54
C PRO A 52 -7.43 -3.67 -4.69
N LEU A 53 -7.06 -3.07 -3.56
CA LEU A 53 -6.27 -3.75 -2.55
C LEU A 53 -7.05 -4.98 -2.06
N ASP A 54 -6.38 -6.12 -2.03
CA ASP A 54 -7.01 -7.38 -1.65
C ASP A 54 -6.84 -7.63 -0.16
N ILE A 55 -7.80 -7.10 0.61
CA ILE A 55 -7.77 -7.20 2.06
C ILE A 55 -8.87 -8.17 2.51
N ARG A 56 -8.44 -9.27 3.14
CA ARG A 56 -9.35 -10.30 3.63
C ARG A 56 -8.93 -10.74 5.02
N ASP A 57 -9.88 -10.83 5.92
CA ASP A 57 -9.68 -11.33 7.28
C ASP A 57 -8.54 -10.60 8.01
N GLY A 58 -8.38 -9.31 7.79
CA GLY A 58 -7.34 -8.50 8.41
C GLY A 58 -5.98 -8.61 7.76
N PHE A 59 -5.88 -9.25 6.59
CA PHE A 59 -4.62 -9.43 5.87
C PHE A 59 -4.67 -8.84 4.47
N LEU A 60 -3.63 -8.13 4.10
CA LEU A 60 -3.41 -7.66 2.73
C LEU A 60 -2.71 -8.76 1.95
N HIS A 61 -3.33 -9.18 0.84
CA HIS A 61 -2.77 -10.20 -0.05
C HIS A 61 -2.11 -9.55 -1.24
N LEU A 62 -0.88 -9.93 -1.53
CA LEU A 62 -0.12 -9.40 -2.66
C LEU A 62 -0.21 -10.37 -3.84
N SER A 63 -0.24 -9.82 -5.06
CA SER A 63 -0.23 -10.63 -6.26
C SER A 63 1.20 -10.97 -6.69
N ASP A 64 1.33 -11.94 -7.60
CA ASP A 64 2.62 -12.31 -8.19
C ASP A 64 2.96 -11.48 -9.43
N ARG A 65 2.13 -10.50 -9.77
CA ARG A 65 2.38 -9.67 -10.96
C ARG A 65 3.62 -8.80 -10.76
N PRO A 66 4.30 -8.43 -11.86
CA PRO A 66 5.52 -7.62 -11.78
C PRO A 66 5.32 -6.28 -11.06
N GLY A 67 6.38 -5.76 -10.51
CA GLY A 67 6.38 -4.50 -9.78
C GLY A 67 5.52 -4.57 -8.54
N LEU A 68 4.69 -3.57 -8.32
CA LEU A 68 3.76 -3.56 -7.19
C LEU A 68 2.50 -4.40 -7.43
N GLY A 69 2.35 -4.95 -8.63
CA GLY A 69 1.24 -5.81 -8.98
C GLY A 69 0.00 -5.07 -9.47
N VAL A 70 0.05 -3.75 -9.54
CA VAL A 70 -1.03 -2.92 -10.06
C VAL A 70 -0.48 -1.80 -10.92
N ASP A 71 -1.32 -1.25 -11.79
CA ASP A 71 -1.02 -0.03 -12.54
C ASP A 71 -1.83 1.12 -11.96
N LEU A 72 -1.40 2.34 -12.27
CA LEU A 72 -2.15 3.53 -11.87
C LEU A 72 -3.38 3.70 -12.76
N ASN A 73 -4.48 4.13 -12.17
CA ASN A 73 -5.66 4.55 -12.91
C ASN A 73 -5.48 6.01 -13.31
N LEU A 74 -4.89 6.23 -14.47
CA LEU A 74 -4.51 7.57 -14.92
C LEU A 74 -5.72 8.48 -15.15
N ASP A 75 -6.85 7.94 -15.58
CA ASP A 75 -8.05 8.74 -15.78
C ASP A 75 -8.55 9.32 -14.47
N PHE A 76 -8.59 8.51 -13.43
CA PHE A 76 -9.00 8.98 -12.10
C PHE A 76 -8.02 10.02 -11.57
N ILE A 77 -6.72 9.75 -11.71
CA ILE A 77 -5.67 10.65 -11.21
C ILE A 77 -5.76 12.00 -11.90
N LYS A 78 -5.92 12.02 -13.22
CA LYS A 78 -6.05 13.27 -13.97
C LYS A 78 -7.28 14.06 -13.58
N ALA A 79 -8.40 13.35 -13.35
CA ALA A 79 -9.66 14.01 -12.98
C ALA A 79 -9.60 14.65 -11.59
N ASN A 80 -8.68 14.19 -10.74
CA ASN A 80 -8.56 14.66 -9.36
C ASN A 80 -7.24 15.37 -9.08
N GLN A 81 -6.53 15.75 -10.12
CA GLN A 81 -5.25 16.43 -9.97
C GLN A 81 -5.43 17.82 -9.39
N ASP A 82 -4.56 18.17 -8.44
CA ASP A 82 -4.54 19.52 -7.88
C ASP A 82 -4.11 20.51 -8.97
N PRO A 83 -4.94 21.53 -9.29
CA PRO A 83 -4.62 22.47 -10.36
C PRO A 83 -3.37 23.30 -10.07
N ASP A 84 -2.99 23.46 -8.81
CA ASP A 84 -1.81 24.23 -8.43
C ASP A 84 -0.54 23.37 -8.41
N TRP A 85 -0.65 22.08 -8.57
CA TRP A 85 0.47 21.16 -8.52
C TRP A 85 0.88 20.76 -9.94
N ARG A 86 2.14 20.93 -10.26
CA ARG A 86 2.64 20.67 -11.60
C ARG A 86 3.84 19.76 -11.62
#